data_e07844575149cd301ce987d9eca7efa7
#
_entry.id   e07844575149cd301ce987d9eca7efa7
#
_cell.length_a   1.000
_cell.length_b   1.000
_cell.length_c   1.000
_cell.angle_alpha   90.00
_cell.angle_beta   90.00
_cell.angle_gamma   90.00
#
_symmetry.space_group_name_H-M   'P 1'
#
loop_
_entity.id
_entity.type
_entity.pdbx_description
1 polymer ?
#
loop_
_entity_poly.entity_id
_entity_poly.type
_entity_poly.pdbx_seq_one_letter_code
_entity_poly.pdbx_strand_id
1 'polypeptide(L)'
;TGVVHTAVMYGQDDFELGNQVGLPKFHLVKLDGTYVAGTDFLEERLVTDEQVAIDIIKDLAHRGLLFAKEKYEHSYPHCWRCKSKVIYYAKDSWYIAMSQLRNDMLAQNEDIHWEPEHLKEGRFGEWLREVKDWAFSRERYWGTPLPVWEAQDGDRLCVGSFEELRSLAKDPSRVGDDFDPHRPFVDAIVLVKDGKEFQRVKDVCDVWFDSGAMPFAQWHYPFENKELIDLGQAYPADFISEAIDQTR
;
A
#
# COMPACT_ATOMS: atom_id res chain seq x y z
N THR A 1 -9.00 29.48 -12.69
CA THR A 1 -9.50 29.79 -13.61
C THR A 1 -9.61 29.03 -14.95
N GLY A 2 -10.50 28.17 -15.16
CA GLY A 2 -10.73 27.39 -16.37
C GLY A 2 -11.47 26.10 -16.07
N VAL A 3 -11.69 25.31 -17.11
CA VAL A 3 -12.27 23.98 -17.00
C VAL A 3 -11.13 22.96 -16.96
N VAL A 4 -11.12 22.10 -15.96
CA VAL A 4 -10.12 21.03 -15.79
C VAL A 4 -10.80 19.67 -15.93
N HIS A 5 -10.19 18.78 -16.72
CA HIS A 5 -10.59 17.39 -16.78
C HIS A 5 -10.10 16.65 -15.52
N THR A 6 -11.02 16.02 -14.79
CA THR A 6 -10.73 15.28 -13.57
C THR A 6 -10.85 13.79 -13.84
N ALA A 7 -9.72 13.08 -13.71
CA ALA A 7 -9.64 11.62 -13.90
C ALA A 7 -9.59 10.91 -12.55
N VAL A 8 -10.75 10.80 -11.88
CA VAL A 8 -10.91 10.40 -10.48
C VAL A 8 -10.10 9.15 -10.08
N MET A 9 -9.97 8.16 -10.99
CA MET A 9 -9.27 6.90 -10.69
C MET A 9 -7.77 6.91 -11.04
N TYR A 10 -7.23 8.05 -11.57
CA TYR A 10 -5.88 8.10 -12.15
C TYR A 10 -5.04 9.30 -11.68
N GLY A 11 -5.40 9.92 -10.56
CA GLY A 11 -4.64 10.97 -9.90
C GLY A 11 -5.06 11.12 -8.45
N GLN A 12 -4.11 11.41 -7.54
CA GLN A 12 -4.43 11.55 -6.12
C GLN A 12 -5.36 12.75 -5.88
N ASP A 13 -5.01 13.91 -6.40
CA ASP A 13 -5.80 15.14 -6.22
C ASP A 13 -7.19 15.00 -6.88
N ASP A 14 -7.24 14.35 -8.06
CA ASP A 14 -8.48 14.03 -8.75
C ASP A 14 -9.37 13.08 -7.93
N PHE A 15 -8.77 12.09 -7.29
CA PHE A 15 -9.47 11.14 -6.42
C PHE A 15 -10.02 11.82 -5.17
N GLU A 16 -9.23 12.67 -4.53
CA GLU A 16 -9.65 13.43 -3.34
C GLU A 16 -10.80 14.39 -3.69
N LEU A 17 -10.68 15.15 -4.79
CA LEU A 17 -11.73 16.01 -5.29
C LEU A 17 -12.99 15.22 -5.65
N GLY A 18 -12.82 14.10 -6.36
CA GLY A 18 -13.93 13.24 -6.75
C GLY A 18 -14.71 12.70 -5.54
N ASN A 19 -14.00 12.37 -4.45
CA ASN A 19 -14.64 11.96 -3.20
C ASN A 19 -15.43 13.11 -2.55
N GLN A 20 -14.86 14.32 -2.52
CA GLN A 20 -15.49 15.49 -1.91
C GLN A 20 -16.78 15.90 -2.60
N VAL A 21 -16.81 15.82 -3.94
CA VAL A 21 -17.96 16.28 -4.75
C VAL A 21 -18.85 15.15 -5.25
N GLY A 22 -18.54 13.89 -4.91
CA GLY A 22 -19.35 12.73 -5.25
C GLY A 22 -19.32 12.34 -6.74
N LEU A 23 -18.16 12.50 -7.41
CA LEU A 23 -18.02 12.06 -8.80
C LEU A 23 -18.02 10.54 -8.92
N PRO A 24 -18.55 10.00 -10.03
CA PRO A 24 -18.54 8.55 -10.26
C PRO A 24 -17.11 8.02 -10.44
N LYS A 25 -16.88 6.79 -9.95
CA LYS A 25 -15.59 6.12 -9.96
C LYS A 25 -15.65 4.93 -10.90
N PHE A 26 -15.00 5.04 -12.05
CA PHE A 26 -14.92 3.97 -13.03
C PHE A 26 -13.49 3.78 -13.51
N HIS A 27 -13.04 2.54 -13.56
CA HIS A 27 -11.80 2.20 -14.24
C HIS A 27 -12.05 2.03 -15.74
N LEU A 28 -11.45 2.91 -16.54
CA LEU A 28 -11.42 2.82 -17.99
C LEU A 28 -10.16 2.11 -18.51
N VAL A 29 -9.26 1.76 -17.61
CA VAL A 29 -7.99 1.09 -17.91
C VAL A 29 -7.87 -0.14 -17.02
N LYS A 30 -7.45 -1.27 -17.59
CA LYS A 30 -7.16 -2.51 -16.89
C LYS A 30 -5.82 -2.43 -16.15
N LEU A 31 -5.53 -3.41 -15.30
CA LEU A 31 -4.26 -3.49 -14.57
C LEU A 31 -3.02 -3.65 -15.47
N ASP A 32 -3.19 -4.15 -16.69
CA ASP A 32 -2.13 -4.25 -17.69
C ASP A 32 -1.89 -2.94 -18.47
N GLY A 33 -2.67 -1.90 -18.17
CA GLY A 33 -2.57 -0.58 -18.81
C GLY A 33 -3.34 -0.44 -20.11
N THR A 34 -4.16 -1.42 -20.49
CA THR A 34 -5.02 -1.35 -21.68
C THR A 34 -6.40 -0.82 -21.36
N TYR A 35 -7.04 -0.14 -22.31
CA TYR A 35 -8.42 0.30 -22.15
C TYR A 35 -9.39 -0.88 -22.05
N VAL A 36 -10.41 -0.72 -21.21
CA VAL A 36 -11.49 -1.72 -21.06
C VAL A 36 -12.40 -1.79 -22.28
N ALA A 37 -13.20 -2.88 -22.38
CA ALA A 37 -14.25 -3.01 -23.38
C ALA A 37 -15.27 -1.85 -23.26
N GLY A 38 -15.79 -1.41 -24.42
CA GLY A 38 -16.74 -0.31 -24.50
C GLY A 38 -16.12 1.09 -24.56
N THR A 39 -14.82 1.19 -24.69
CA THR A 39 -14.09 2.45 -24.91
C THR A 39 -13.87 2.77 -26.40
N ASP A 40 -14.71 2.21 -27.27
CA ASP A 40 -14.75 2.41 -28.72
C ASP A 40 -13.38 2.09 -29.38
N PHE A 41 -12.83 2.97 -30.20
CA PHE A 41 -11.55 2.75 -30.90
C PHE A 41 -10.33 2.67 -29.97
N LEU A 42 -10.50 2.90 -28.67
CA LEU A 42 -9.44 2.78 -27.66
C LEU A 42 -9.35 1.38 -27.05
N GLU A 43 -10.38 0.56 -27.18
CA GLU A 43 -10.45 -0.77 -26.56
C GLU A 43 -9.20 -1.61 -26.85
N GLU A 44 -8.68 -2.28 -25.81
CA GLU A 44 -7.48 -3.12 -25.82
C GLU A 44 -6.17 -2.38 -26.18
N ARG A 45 -6.18 -1.07 -26.38
CA ARG A 45 -4.98 -0.29 -26.66
C ARG A 45 -4.31 0.18 -25.38
N LEU A 46 -2.97 0.24 -25.39
CA LEU A 46 -2.18 0.67 -24.25
C LEU A 46 -2.32 2.19 -24.03
N VAL A 47 -2.72 2.61 -22.83
CA VAL A 47 -2.98 4.03 -22.50
C VAL A 47 -1.74 4.92 -22.64
N THR A 48 -0.54 4.36 -22.50
CA THR A 48 0.74 5.09 -22.61
C THR A 48 1.30 5.14 -24.03
N ASP A 49 0.59 4.57 -25.02
CA ASP A 49 0.99 4.62 -26.43
C ASP A 49 0.76 6.01 -27.00
N GLU A 50 1.77 6.61 -27.59
CA GLU A 50 1.68 7.94 -28.22
C GLU A 50 0.67 7.99 -29.39
N GLN A 51 0.52 6.86 -30.12
CA GLN A 51 -0.46 6.80 -31.19
C GLN A 51 -1.89 6.92 -30.67
N VAL A 52 -2.18 6.42 -29.48
CA VAL A 52 -3.49 6.59 -28.81
C VAL A 52 -3.80 8.06 -28.58
N ALA A 53 -2.85 8.81 -28.04
CA ALA A 53 -3.02 10.25 -27.83
C ALA A 53 -3.25 11.01 -29.14
N ILE A 54 -2.55 10.64 -30.21
CA ILE A 54 -2.73 11.24 -31.55
C ILE A 54 -4.14 10.96 -32.08
N ASP A 55 -4.63 9.73 -31.93
CA ASP A 55 -5.93 9.32 -32.46
C ASP A 55 -7.08 9.96 -31.67
N ILE A 56 -6.94 10.12 -30.36
CA ILE A 56 -7.90 10.90 -29.53
C ILE A 56 -7.98 12.35 -30.01
N ILE A 57 -6.84 12.99 -30.27
CA ILE A 57 -6.80 14.37 -30.77
C ILE A 57 -7.49 14.47 -32.13
N LYS A 58 -7.27 13.50 -33.04
CA LYS A 58 -7.93 13.47 -34.34
C LYS A 58 -9.45 13.29 -34.22
N ASP A 59 -9.91 12.37 -33.33
CA ASP A 59 -11.33 12.17 -33.06
C ASP A 59 -11.99 13.44 -32.56
N LEU A 60 -11.38 14.09 -31.56
CA LEU A 60 -11.87 15.37 -31.04
C LEU A 60 -11.93 16.47 -32.12
N ALA A 61 -10.94 16.52 -33.00
CA ALA A 61 -10.93 17.47 -34.13
C ALA A 61 -12.06 17.18 -35.13
N HIS A 62 -12.26 15.92 -35.51
CA HIS A 62 -13.37 15.51 -36.40
C HIS A 62 -14.74 15.84 -35.84
N ARG A 63 -14.90 15.72 -34.53
CA ARG A 63 -16.14 16.05 -33.81
C ARG A 63 -16.34 17.52 -33.51
N GLY A 64 -15.38 18.37 -33.88
CA GLY A 64 -15.40 19.81 -33.59
C GLY A 64 -15.26 20.17 -32.11
N LEU A 65 -14.68 19.26 -31.31
CA LEU A 65 -14.51 19.39 -29.86
C LEU A 65 -13.08 19.79 -29.46
N LEU A 66 -12.14 19.80 -30.40
CA LEU A 66 -10.75 20.19 -30.12
C LEU A 66 -10.66 21.72 -30.03
N PHE A 67 -10.35 22.22 -28.83
CA PHE A 67 -10.15 23.66 -28.61
C PHE A 67 -8.77 24.11 -29.07
N ALA A 68 -7.72 23.46 -28.56
CA ALA A 68 -6.32 23.75 -28.91
C ALA A 68 -5.45 22.54 -28.68
N LYS A 69 -4.28 22.52 -29.33
CA LYS A 69 -3.20 21.54 -29.10
C LYS A 69 -1.89 22.31 -28.98
N GLU A 70 -1.23 22.14 -27.84
CA GLU A 70 0.06 22.76 -27.58
C GLU A 70 1.08 21.68 -27.16
N LYS A 71 2.35 21.89 -27.50
CA LYS A 71 3.43 21.04 -27.03
C LYS A 71 3.83 21.50 -25.63
N TYR A 72 3.82 20.58 -24.67
CA TYR A 72 4.21 20.84 -23.30
C TYR A 72 5.26 19.80 -22.86
N GLU A 73 6.36 20.28 -22.30
CA GLU A 73 7.40 19.44 -21.71
C GLU A 73 7.25 19.38 -20.18
N HIS A 74 7.19 18.18 -19.63
CA HIS A 74 7.09 17.97 -18.20
C HIS A 74 7.79 16.67 -17.78
N SER A 75 8.11 16.55 -16.49
CA SER A 75 8.60 15.30 -15.91
C SER A 75 7.49 14.25 -15.92
N TYR A 76 7.85 13.01 -16.25
CA TYR A 76 6.93 11.88 -16.22
C TYR A 76 7.53 10.73 -15.40
N PRO A 77 6.75 10.09 -14.51
CA PRO A 77 7.25 8.99 -13.70
C PRO A 77 7.52 7.74 -14.53
N HIS A 78 8.67 7.12 -14.29
CA HIS A 78 9.08 5.86 -14.91
C HIS A 78 9.44 4.83 -13.85
N CYS A 79 9.17 3.57 -14.14
CA CYS A 79 9.62 2.47 -13.30
C CYS A 79 11.15 2.51 -13.13
N TRP A 80 11.63 2.56 -11.90
CA TRP A 80 13.06 2.61 -11.62
C TRP A 80 13.81 1.38 -12.13
N ARG A 81 13.14 0.23 -12.24
CA ARG A 81 13.71 -1.06 -12.68
C ARG A 81 13.72 -1.21 -14.20
N CYS A 82 12.57 -1.13 -14.86
CA CYS A 82 12.45 -1.40 -16.29
C CYS A 82 12.32 -0.13 -17.16
N LYS A 83 12.29 1.05 -16.54
CA LYS A 83 12.18 2.36 -17.22
C LYS A 83 10.89 2.58 -18.02
N SER A 84 9.93 1.67 -17.96
CA SER A 84 8.63 1.89 -18.60
C SER A 84 7.86 3.01 -17.91
N LYS A 85 7.02 3.71 -18.67
CA LYS A 85 6.09 4.71 -18.14
C LYS A 85 5.15 4.05 -17.13
N VAL A 86 4.88 4.72 -16.01
CA VAL A 86 3.90 4.27 -15.01
C VAL A 86 2.70 5.20 -15.01
N ILE A 87 1.55 4.67 -14.66
CA ILE A 87 0.31 5.45 -14.48
C ILE A 87 -0.09 5.43 -13.02
N TYR A 88 -0.74 6.50 -12.55
CA TYR A 88 -1.48 6.47 -11.30
C TYR A 88 -2.73 5.61 -11.49
N TYR A 89 -3.08 4.84 -10.47
CA TYR A 89 -4.20 3.93 -10.53
C TYR A 89 -4.80 3.75 -9.12
N ALA A 90 -6.04 4.15 -8.93
CA ALA A 90 -6.72 3.97 -7.64
C ALA A 90 -7.01 2.48 -7.43
N LYS A 91 -6.58 1.94 -6.30
CA LYS A 91 -6.69 0.54 -5.95
C LYS A 91 -6.94 0.35 -4.47
N ASP A 92 -7.73 -0.66 -4.13
CA ASP A 92 -7.89 -1.06 -2.74
C ASP A 92 -6.55 -1.56 -2.19
N SER A 93 -6.22 -1.11 -0.98
CA SER A 93 -5.01 -1.45 -0.27
C SER A 93 -5.30 -1.53 1.22
N TRP A 94 -4.47 -2.26 1.95
CA TRP A 94 -4.51 -2.27 3.40
C TRP A 94 -3.74 -1.06 3.93
N TYR A 95 -4.35 -0.36 4.88
CA TYR A 95 -3.78 0.85 5.47
C TYR A 95 -3.59 0.69 6.97
N ILE A 96 -2.51 1.27 7.47
CA ILE A 96 -2.33 1.57 8.89
C ILE A 96 -2.71 3.03 9.09
N ALA A 97 -3.63 3.30 10.03
CA ALA A 97 -4.16 4.64 10.30
C ALA A 97 -3.13 5.50 11.07
N MET A 98 -1.97 5.75 10.46
CA MET A 98 -0.85 6.50 11.06
C MET A 98 -1.25 7.92 11.43
N SER A 99 -2.17 8.53 10.70
CA SER A 99 -2.67 9.88 10.97
C SER A 99 -3.30 10.01 12.36
N GLN A 100 -3.84 8.93 12.91
CA GLN A 100 -4.42 8.89 14.26
C GLN A 100 -3.35 8.88 15.36
N LEU A 101 -2.13 8.42 15.05
CA LEU A 101 -1.00 8.33 15.97
C LEU A 101 -0.08 9.56 15.92
N ARG A 102 -0.40 10.55 15.10
CA ARG A 102 0.44 11.74 14.86
C ARG A 102 0.93 12.40 16.15
N ASN A 103 0.01 12.70 17.05
CA ASN A 103 0.36 13.43 18.28
C ASN A 103 1.23 12.60 19.22
N ASP A 104 0.97 11.30 19.30
CA ASP A 104 1.76 10.38 20.12
C ASP A 104 3.18 10.23 19.56
N MET A 105 3.31 10.10 18.23
CA MET A 105 4.61 10.04 17.56
C MET A 105 5.42 11.34 17.74
N LEU A 106 4.76 12.50 17.65
CA LEU A 106 5.41 13.79 17.90
C LEU A 106 5.89 13.89 19.35
N ALA A 107 5.06 13.48 20.31
CA ALA A 107 5.44 13.49 21.71
C ALA A 107 6.65 12.57 21.99
N GLN A 108 6.67 11.37 21.41
CA GLN A 108 7.80 10.45 21.57
C GLN A 108 9.07 10.96 20.88
N ASN A 109 8.96 11.69 19.77
CA ASN A 109 10.11 12.29 19.10
C ASN A 109 10.81 13.36 19.97
N GLU A 110 10.10 14.01 20.90
CA GLU A 110 10.70 14.99 21.82
C GLU A 110 11.75 14.37 22.73
N ASP A 111 11.59 13.11 23.11
CA ASP A 111 12.50 12.40 24.01
C ASP A 111 13.72 11.81 23.28
N ILE A 112 13.76 11.89 21.94
CA ILE A 112 14.86 11.34 21.15
C ILE A 112 15.99 12.39 21.00
N HIS A 113 17.23 11.97 21.29
CA HIS A 113 18.42 12.73 20.93
C HIS A 113 18.80 12.45 19.47
N TRP A 114 18.76 13.49 18.65
CA TRP A 114 19.06 13.40 17.22
C TRP A 114 20.47 13.89 16.89
N GLU A 115 21.20 13.10 16.12
CA GLU A 115 22.45 13.50 15.48
C GLU A 115 22.36 13.33 13.95
N PRO A 116 22.36 14.40 13.16
CA PRO A 116 22.39 15.82 13.58
C PRO A 116 21.04 16.33 14.12
N GLU A 117 21.11 17.19 15.13
CA GLU A 117 19.96 17.71 15.89
C GLU A 117 18.85 18.32 15.01
N HIS A 118 19.22 19.01 13.94
CA HIS A 118 18.25 19.69 13.06
C HIS A 118 17.25 18.74 12.39
N LEU A 119 17.51 17.43 12.35
CA LEU A 119 16.58 16.46 11.79
C LEU A 119 15.33 16.28 12.66
N LYS A 120 15.45 16.47 13.98
CA LYS A 120 14.36 16.31 14.93
C LYS A 120 13.14 17.15 14.56
N GLU A 121 13.34 18.46 14.48
CA GLU A 121 12.27 19.41 14.16
C GLU A 121 12.08 19.63 12.66
N GLY A 122 13.17 19.52 11.90
CA GLY A 122 13.17 19.72 10.46
C GLY A 122 12.56 18.53 9.71
N ARG A 123 13.40 17.79 9.00
CA ARG A 123 12.92 16.77 8.05
C ARG A 123 12.04 15.69 8.67
N PHE A 124 12.40 15.15 9.82
CA PHE A 124 11.63 14.10 10.47
C PHE A 124 10.39 14.66 11.19
N GLY A 125 10.56 15.74 11.95
CA GLY A 125 9.45 16.39 12.64
C GLY A 125 8.39 16.93 11.68
N GLU A 126 8.79 17.52 10.56
CA GLU A 126 7.86 17.95 9.51
C GLU A 126 7.12 16.77 8.90
N TRP A 127 7.82 15.66 8.61
CA TRP A 127 7.18 14.46 8.12
C TRP A 127 6.16 13.90 9.11
N LEU A 128 6.45 13.89 10.41
CA LEU A 128 5.50 13.49 11.45
C LEU A 128 4.26 14.39 11.49
N ARG A 129 4.44 15.72 11.37
CA ARG A 129 3.31 16.68 11.34
C ARG A 129 2.39 16.44 10.15
N GLU A 130 2.95 16.03 9.02
CA GLU A 130 2.24 15.77 7.76
C GLU A 130 1.93 14.29 7.54
N VAL A 131 2.13 13.44 8.58
CA VAL A 131 1.97 11.98 8.42
C VAL A 131 0.60 11.62 7.89
N LYS A 132 0.60 10.80 6.85
CA LYS A 132 -0.58 10.22 6.20
C LYS A 132 -0.73 8.76 6.59
N ASP A 133 -1.94 8.22 6.40
CA ASP A 133 -2.17 6.79 6.54
C ASP A 133 -1.28 6.01 5.58
N TRP A 134 -0.68 4.95 6.08
CA TRP A 134 0.30 4.18 5.34
C TRP A 134 -0.34 3.02 4.60
N ALA A 135 -0.37 3.08 3.27
CA ALA A 135 -0.70 1.94 2.41
C ALA A 135 0.45 0.92 2.48
N PHE A 136 0.34 -0.06 3.37
CA PHE A 136 1.46 -0.97 3.68
C PHE A 136 1.37 -2.32 2.97
N SER A 137 0.28 -2.65 2.30
CA SER A 137 0.18 -3.87 1.52
C SER A 137 0.83 -3.76 0.15
N ARG A 138 1.40 -4.87 -0.32
CA ARG A 138 2.05 -4.98 -1.63
C ARG A 138 1.56 -6.22 -2.38
N GLU A 139 1.27 -6.07 -3.66
CA GLU A 139 0.97 -7.16 -4.57
C GLU A 139 2.27 -7.75 -5.14
N ARG A 140 2.96 -8.50 -4.30
CA ARG A 140 4.19 -9.21 -4.67
C ARG A 140 4.07 -10.67 -4.32
N TYR A 141 4.86 -11.49 -5.00
CA TYR A 141 4.90 -12.92 -4.69
C TYR A 141 5.63 -13.17 -3.37
N TRP A 142 6.81 -12.57 -3.20
CA TRP A 142 7.66 -12.76 -2.03
C TRP A 142 7.63 -11.56 -1.08
N GLY A 143 7.51 -11.84 0.18
CA GLY A 143 7.49 -10.91 1.31
C GLY A 143 6.76 -11.54 2.47
N THR A 144 6.66 -10.83 3.60
CA THR A 144 5.89 -11.25 4.77
C THR A 144 4.39 -11.23 4.42
N PRO A 145 3.72 -12.40 4.38
CA PRO A 145 2.30 -12.45 4.03
C PRO A 145 1.44 -11.73 5.07
N LEU A 146 0.45 -10.97 4.62
CA LEU A 146 -0.55 -10.41 5.53
C LEU A 146 -1.29 -11.55 6.24
N PRO A 147 -1.35 -11.56 7.58
CA PRO A 147 -2.01 -12.62 8.34
C PRO A 147 -3.54 -12.40 8.39
N VAL A 148 -4.13 -12.11 7.24
CA VAL A 148 -5.57 -11.81 7.12
C VAL A 148 -6.24 -12.82 6.19
N TRP A 149 -7.34 -13.38 6.66
CA TRP A 149 -8.24 -14.26 5.88
C TRP A 149 -9.60 -13.60 5.73
N GLU A 150 -10.19 -13.72 4.56
CA GLU A 150 -11.47 -13.12 4.20
C GLU A 150 -12.46 -14.19 3.72
N ALA A 151 -13.70 -14.11 4.19
CA ALA A 151 -14.81 -14.92 3.73
C ALA A 151 -15.50 -14.28 2.51
N GLN A 152 -16.32 -15.06 1.81
CA GLN A 152 -17.03 -14.57 0.61
C GLN A 152 -17.97 -13.40 0.87
N ASP A 153 -18.48 -13.26 2.10
CA ASP A 153 -19.36 -12.17 2.52
C ASP A 153 -18.60 -10.92 3.03
N GLY A 154 -17.27 -10.95 2.98
CA GLY A 154 -16.41 -9.86 3.39
C GLY A 154 -16.01 -9.87 4.87
N ASP A 155 -16.43 -10.86 5.65
CA ASP A 155 -15.95 -11.05 7.04
C ASP A 155 -14.45 -11.36 7.04
N ARG A 156 -13.73 -10.82 8.02
CA ARG A 156 -12.28 -10.90 8.07
C ARG A 156 -11.78 -11.43 9.40
N LEU A 157 -10.72 -12.22 9.33
CA LEU A 157 -9.96 -12.72 10.49
C LEU A 157 -8.51 -12.29 10.35
N CYS A 158 -7.98 -11.63 11.38
CA CYS A 158 -6.54 -11.39 11.51
C CYS A 158 -5.99 -12.40 12.52
N VAL A 159 -5.03 -13.20 12.09
CA VAL A 159 -4.46 -14.30 12.90
C VAL A 159 -3.16 -13.82 13.55
N GLY A 160 -3.07 -13.92 14.87
CA GLY A 160 -1.97 -13.40 15.67
C GLY A 160 -0.86 -14.39 16.00
N SER A 161 -1.07 -15.70 15.77
CA SER A 161 -0.05 -16.72 16.07
C SER A 161 -0.22 -17.99 15.23
N PHE A 162 0.85 -18.82 15.18
CA PHE A 162 0.75 -20.15 14.54
C PHE A 162 -0.19 -21.08 15.29
N GLU A 163 -0.29 -20.95 16.61
CA GLU A 163 -1.23 -21.72 17.41
C GLU A 163 -2.68 -21.38 17.06
N GLU A 164 -3.00 -20.10 16.94
CA GLU A 164 -4.31 -19.63 16.49
C GLU A 164 -4.57 -20.09 15.04
N LEU A 165 -3.59 -19.94 14.14
CA LEU A 165 -3.68 -20.42 12.77
C LEU A 165 -4.02 -21.92 12.72
N ARG A 166 -3.31 -22.75 13.50
CA ARG A 166 -3.55 -24.19 13.58
C ARG A 166 -4.93 -24.50 14.12
N SER A 167 -5.40 -23.77 15.14
CA SER A 167 -6.70 -24.00 15.77
C SER A 167 -7.88 -23.68 14.85
N LEU A 168 -7.73 -22.69 13.96
CA LEU A 168 -8.75 -22.26 13.01
C LEU A 168 -8.65 -22.97 11.66
N ALA A 169 -7.52 -23.61 11.37
CA ALA A 169 -7.30 -24.27 10.09
C ALA A 169 -8.31 -25.40 9.85
N LYS A 170 -8.92 -25.44 8.66
CA LYS A 170 -9.78 -26.55 8.21
C LYS A 170 -9.04 -27.90 8.24
N ASP A 171 -7.73 -27.85 7.98
CA ASP A 171 -6.82 -28.98 8.09
C ASP A 171 -5.62 -28.56 8.97
N PRO A 172 -5.67 -28.80 10.30
CA PRO A 172 -4.61 -28.43 11.23
C PRO A 172 -3.26 -29.09 10.93
N SER A 173 -3.24 -30.22 10.23
CA SER A 173 -2.00 -30.94 9.91
C SER A 173 -1.09 -30.16 8.96
N ARG A 174 -1.64 -29.19 8.24
CA ARG A 174 -0.89 -28.29 7.35
C ARG A 174 -0.11 -27.20 8.10
N VAL A 175 -0.42 -26.98 9.37
CA VAL A 175 0.25 -26.00 10.22
C VAL A 175 1.04 -26.75 11.31
N GLY A 176 2.02 -27.55 10.86
CA GLY A 176 2.94 -28.31 11.72
C GLY A 176 4.05 -27.44 12.31
N ASP A 177 4.96 -28.07 13.05
CA ASP A 177 6.08 -27.35 13.69
C ASP A 177 7.09 -26.82 12.65
N ASP A 178 7.18 -27.47 11.47
CA ASP A 178 8.02 -27.05 10.34
C ASP A 178 7.23 -26.23 9.30
N PHE A 179 6.09 -25.62 9.67
CA PHE A 179 5.28 -24.85 8.75
C PHE A 179 6.01 -23.61 8.25
N ASP A 180 6.13 -23.50 6.94
CA ASP A 180 6.64 -22.29 6.30
C ASP A 180 5.49 -21.28 6.06
N PRO A 181 5.50 -20.11 6.74
CA PRO A 181 4.46 -19.11 6.61
C PRO A 181 4.50 -18.32 5.31
N HIS A 182 5.46 -18.56 4.44
CA HIS A 182 5.57 -17.86 3.15
C HIS A 182 4.63 -18.45 2.09
N ARG A 183 4.45 -17.70 1.04
CA ARG A 183 3.78 -18.17 -0.17
C ARG A 183 4.65 -19.21 -0.90
N PRO A 184 4.07 -20.28 -1.46
CA PRO A 184 2.62 -20.53 -1.63
C PRO A 184 1.97 -21.28 -0.46
N PHE A 185 2.71 -21.68 0.57
CA PHE A 185 2.25 -22.61 1.61
C PHE A 185 1.11 -22.01 2.44
N VAL A 186 1.28 -20.78 2.92
CA VAL A 186 0.26 -20.08 3.71
C VAL A 186 -1.03 -19.79 2.90
N ASP A 187 -0.93 -19.58 1.59
CA ASP A 187 -2.08 -19.34 0.71
C ASP A 187 -3.01 -20.57 0.61
N ALA A 188 -2.48 -21.77 0.91
CA ALA A 188 -3.23 -23.01 0.88
C ALA A 188 -3.97 -23.31 2.20
N ILE A 189 -3.79 -22.47 3.21
CA ILE A 189 -4.45 -22.62 4.52
C ILE A 189 -5.84 -21.95 4.44
N VAL A 190 -6.88 -22.77 4.51
CA VAL A 190 -8.26 -22.33 4.66
C VAL A 190 -8.64 -22.35 6.13
N LEU A 191 -9.22 -21.27 6.65
CA LEU A 191 -9.71 -21.23 8.03
C LEU A 191 -11.21 -21.48 8.06
N VAL A 192 -11.69 -22.01 9.21
CA VAL A 192 -13.11 -22.22 9.47
C VAL A 192 -13.45 -21.60 10.82
N LYS A 193 -14.44 -20.69 10.82
CA LYS A 193 -14.97 -20.07 12.02
C LYS A 193 -16.46 -19.81 11.84
N ASP A 194 -17.28 -20.18 12.82
CA ASP A 194 -18.72 -19.98 12.84
C ASP A 194 -19.43 -20.53 11.58
N GLY A 195 -18.93 -21.67 11.07
CA GLY A 195 -19.46 -22.32 9.86
C GLY A 195 -19.09 -21.66 8.53
N LYS A 196 -18.27 -20.61 8.54
CA LYS A 196 -17.76 -19.93 7.35
C LYS A 196 -16.34 -20.37 7.04
N GLU A 197 -16.02 -20.43 5.74
CA GLU A 197 -14.64 -20.63 5.26
C GLU A 197 -14.02 -19.29 4.88
N PHE A 198 -12.76 -19.13 5.27
CA PHE A 198 -11.96 -17.93 5.00
C PHE A 198 -10.71 -18.31 4.21
N GLN A 199 -10.38 -17.51 3.23
CA GLN A 199 -9.17 -17.64 2.41
C GLN A 199 -8.24 -16.46 2.66
N ARG A 200 -6.93 -16.72 2.67
CA ARG A 200 -5.96 -15.64 2.90
C ARG A 200 -6.00 -14.60 1.78
N VAL A 201 -5.93 -13.33 2.14
CA VAL A 201 -5.69 -12.24 1.18
C VAL A 201 -4.30 -12.41 0.56
N LYS A 202 -4.15 -12.13 -0.75
CA LYS A 202 -2.90 -12.44 -1.47
C LYS A 202 -1.76 -11.45 -1.23
N ASP A 203 -2.05 -10.35 -0.56
CA ASP A 203 -1.09 -9.30 -0.31
C ASP A 203 0.02 -9.74 0.66
N VAL A 204 1.16 -9.08 0.56
CA VAL A 204 2.28 -9.15 1.50
C VAL A 204 2.51 -7.77 2.12
N CYS A 205 3.15 -7.72 3.27
CA CYS A 205 3.54 -6.47 3.90
C CYS A 205 4.62 -5.75 3.09
N ASP A 206 4.63 -4.44 3.17
CA ASP A 206 5.77 -3.63 2.77
C ASP A 206 6.99 -4.04 3.60
N VAL A 207 8.15 -4.13 2.97
CA VAL A 207 9.42 -4.45 3.64
C VAL A 207 9.76 -3.48 4.79
N TRP A 208 9.26 -2.25 4.74
CA TRP A 208 9.40 -1.28 5.83
C TRP A 208 8.61 -1.65 7.08
N PHE A 209 7.56 -2.45 6.94
CA PHE A 209 6.86 -3.01 8.08
C PHE A 209 7.76 -4.01 8.83
N ASP A 210 8.45 -4.89 8.12
CA ASP A 210 9.38 -5.83 8.72
C ASP A 210 10.54 -5.10 9.41
N SER A 211 11.10 -4.10 8.75
CA SER A 211 12.16 -3.25 9.31
C SER A 211 11.70 -2.53 10.58
N GLY A 212 10.51 -1.92 10.56
CA GLY A 212 9.94 -1.23 11.71
C GLY A 212 9.57 -2.14 12.89
N ALA A 213 9.27 -3.41 12.61
CA ALA A 213 8.97 -4.40 13.64
C ALA A 213 10.23 -4.98 14.33
N MET A 214 11.40 -4.89 13.69
CA MET A 214 12.63 -5.56 14.14
C MET A 214 13.03 -5.25 15.59
N PRO A 215 12.91 -4.02 16.12
CA PRO A 215 13.32 -3.73 17.50
C PRO A 215 12.66 -4.59 18.57
N PHE A 216 11.46 -5.09 18.34
CA PHE A 216 10.77 -6.01 19.26
C PHE A 216 10.62 -7.43 18.69
N ALA A 217 10.53 -7.57 17.37
CA ALA A 217 10.39 -8.88 16.73
C ALA A 217 11.63 -9.77 16.89
N GLN A 218 12.82 -9.19 16.98
CA GLN A 218 14.05 -9.94 17.26
C GLN A 218 14.02 -10.71 18.60
N TRP A 219 13.17 -10.29 19.53
CA TRP A 219 12.97 -10.92 20.82
C TRP A 219 11.84 -11.95 20.82
N HIS A 220 11.20 -12.17 19.67
CA HIS A 220 10.02 -13.00 19.49
C HIS A 220 8.84 -12.56 20.40
N TYR A 221 8.76 -11.25 20.65
CA TYR A 221 7.66 -10.65 21.40
C TYR A 221 6.32 -10.79 20.65
N PRO A 222 5.19 -11.09 21.33
CA PRO A 222 5.01 -11.25 22.78
C PRO A 222 5.12 -12.70 23.26
N PHE A 223 5.58 -13.65 22.44
CA PHE A 223 5.57 -15.08 22.74
C PHE A 223 6.76 -15.50 23.60
N GLU A 224 7.91 -14.87 23.40
CA GLU A 224 9.13 -15.07 24.16
C GLU A 224 9.68 -13.72 24.64
N ASN A 225 10.54 -13.73 25.65
CA ASN A 225 11.27 -12.57 26.13
C ASN A 225 10.39 -11.35 26.47
N LYS A 226 9.11 -11.58 26.76
CA LYS A 226 8.11 -10.54 27.01
C LYS A 226 8.56 -9.56 28.10
N GLU A 227 9.18 -10.07 29.15
CA GLU A 227 9.66 -9.26 30.28
C GLU A 227 10.71 -8.23 29.86
N LEU A 228 11.60 -8.55 28.90
CA LEU A 228 12.62 -7.62 28.42
C LEU A 228 12.00 -6.38 27.75
N ILE A 229 10.87 -6.56 27.09
CA ILE A 229 10.15 -5.49 26.41
C ILE A 229 9.25 -4.74 27.39
N ASP A 230 8.42 -5.46 28.16
CA ASP A 230 7.45 -4.84 29.07
C ASP A 230 8.11 -4.03 30.20
N LEU A 231 9.33 -4.40 30.61
CA LEU A 231 10.09 -3.69 31.62
C LEU A 231 11.04 -2.61 31.03
N GLY A 232 11.00 -2.38 29.72
CA GLY A 232 11.84 -1.40 29.07
C GLY A 232 13.33 -1.72 29.07
N GLN A 233 13.72 -3.00 29.16
CA GLN A 233 15.13 -3.42 29.20
C GLN A 233 15.76 -3.60 27.82
N ALA A 234 14.95 -3.96 26.83
CA ALA A 234 15.39 -4.22 25.47
C ALA A 234 14.62 -3.38 24.41
N TYR A 235 13.64 -2.63 24.84
CA TYR A 235 12.85 -1.72 24.00
C TYR A 235 12.37 -0.52 24.84
N PRO A 236 12.43 0.75 24.31
CA PRO A 236 12.97 1.11 22.98
C PRO A 236 14.48 0.87 22.87
N ALA A 237 15.01 0.90 21.63
CA ALA A 237 16.44 0.78 21.40
C ALA A 237 17.20 2.02 21.91
N ASP A 238 18.35 1.80 22.55
CA ASP A 238 19.21 2.89 23.05
C ASP A 238 19.87 3.69 21.93
N PHE A 239 20.10 3.06 20.78
CA PHE A 239 20.75 3.68 19.64
C PHE A 239 20.21 3.11 18.32
N ILE A 240 19.87 4.01 17.40
CA ILE A 240 19.45 3.69 16.03
C ILE A 240 20.29 4.50 15.05
N SER A 241 20.89 3.84 14.06
CA SER A 241 21.63 4.48 12.98
C SER A 241 21.01 4.13 11.65
N GLU A 242 20.46 5.13 10.98
CA GLU A 242 19.73 4.97 9.72
C GLU A 242 20.24 5.96 8.65
N ALA A 243 19.99 5.63 7.39
CA ALA A 243 20.26 6.56 6.31
C ALA A 243 19.22 7.69 6.28
N ILE A 244 19.60 8.86 5.74
CA ILE A 244 18.75 10.06 5.74
C ILE A 244 17.41 9.88 5.01
N ASP A 245 17.31 8.95 4.08
CA ASP A 245 16.06 8.63 3.39
C ASP A 245 15.02 7.94 4.29
N GLN A 246 15.42 7.44 5.48
CA GLN A 246 14.51 6.92 6.50
C GLN A 246 13.77 8.02 7.27
N THR A 247 14.12 9.28 7.07
CA THR A 247 13.49 10.43 7.74
C THR A 247 12.41 11.10 6.89
N ARG A 248 11.71 10.32 6.06
CA ARG A 248 10.60 10.80 5.24
C ARG A 248 9.59 9.70 4.91
#